data_5e5894d023ec9787d37776f4d6087a19
#
_entry.id   5e5894d023ec9787d37776f4d6087a19
#
_cell.length_a   1.000
_cell.length_b   1.000
_cell.length_c   1.000
_cell.angle_alpha   90.00
_cell.angle_beta   90.00
_cell.angle_gamma   90.00
#
_symmetry.space_group_name_H-M   'P 1'
#
loop_
_entity.id
_entity.type
_entity.pdbx_description
1 polymer ?
#
loop_
_entity_poly.entity_id
_entity_poly.type
_entity_poly.pdbx_seq_one_letter_code
_entity_poly.pdbx_strand_id
1 'polypeptide(L)'
;RIGVRTSIDAMPFTAFVPRRTRQDFAMQLGAWGSSTGEASNYLLSIVATYDRARLTGAGNMSRHSDPRVDEFLVRSNAIMDAEAREAVLRDAVAYYADQIPMIQLVQYVNTWAHRRGLTHDPRMDERTIAMGVRPAR
;
A
#
# COMPACT_ATOMS: atom_id res chain seq x y z
N ARG A 1 12.69 -12.30 -21.58
CA ARG A 1 13.87 -11.78 -20.85
C ARG A 1 14.20 -10.41 -21.41
N ILE A 2 14.40 -9.42 -20.55
CA ILE A 2 14.66 -8.02 -20.94
C ILE A 2 16.14 -7.62 -20.77
N GLY A 3 17.04 -8.58 -20.56
CA GLY A 3 18.48 -8.33 -20.44
C GLY A 3 18.96 -7.77 -19.10
N VAL A 4 18.07 -7.59 -18.13
CA VAL A 4 18.44 -7.12 -16.78
C VAL A 4 18.97 -8.28 -15.94
N ARG A 5 20.19 -8.13 -15.40
CA ARG A 5 20.78 -9.05 -14.44
C ARG A 5 20.50 -8.54 -13.03
N THR A 6 19.90 -9.40 -12.21
CA THR A 6 19.58 -9.07 -10.82
C THR A 6 20.18 -10.09 -9.87
N SER A 7 20.57 -9.65 -8.68
CA SER A 7 20.85 -10.50 -7.53
C SER A 7 19.81 -10.20 -6.44
N ILE A 8 19.30 -11.25 -5.80
CA ILE A 8 18.31 -11.11 -4.73
C ILE A 8 19.06 -11.14 -3.40
N ASP A 9 18.86 -10.08 -2.62
CA ASP A 9 19.35 -10.00 -1.23
C ASP A 9 18.14 -10.15 -0.29
N ALA A 10 17.87 -11.39 0.13
CA ALA A 10 16.77 -11.72 1.04
C ALA A 10 17.22 -11.55 2.49
N MET A 11 16.45 -10.82 3.28
CA MET A 11 16.78 -10.52 4.66
C MET A 11 15.55 -10.41 5.56
N PRO A 12 15.70 -10.52 6.89
CA PRO A 12 14.63 -10.25 7.83
C PRO A 12 14.09 -8.81 7.69
N PHE A 13 12.79 -8.63 7.92
CA PHE A 13 12.12 -7.33 7.78
C PHE A 13 12.78 -6.23 8.62
N THR A 14 13.25 -6.56 9.81
CA THR A 14 13.96 -5.63 10.70
C THR A 14 15.28 -5.09 10.12
N ALA A 15 15.97 -5.87 9.30
CA ALA A 15 17.15 -5.43 8.57
C ALA A 15 16.78 -4.69 7.26
N PHE A 16 15.70 -5.10 6.62
CA PHE A 16 15.21 -4.52 5.37
C PHE A 16 14.75 -3.06 5.54
N VAL A 17 13.98 -2.74 6.59
CA VAL A 17 13.38 -1.41 6.77
C VAL A 17 14.43 -0.30 6.83
N PRO A 18 15.49 -0.36 7.63
CA PRO A 18 16.52 0.68 7.65
C PRO A 18 17.22 0.85 6.30
N ARG A 19 17.52 -0.24 5.60
CA ARG A 19 18.16 -0.18 4.28
C ARG A 19 17.23 0.43 3.25
N ARG A 20 15.96 0.04 3.25
CA ARG A 20 14.92 0.62 2.40
C ARG A 20 14.81 2.13 2.60
N THR A 21 14.81 2.60 3.85
CA THR A 21 14.72 4.02 4.19
C THR A 21 15.92 4.83 3.68
N ARG A 22 17.13 4.20 3.66
CA ARG A 22 18.32 4.80 3.08
C ARG A 22 18.46 4.62 1.57
N GLN A 23 17.50 3.92 0.93
CA GLN A 23 17.52 3.62 -0.50
C GLN A 23 18.75 2.79 -0.94
N ASP A 24 19.19 1.86 -0.10
CA ASP A 24 20.38 1.01 -0.35
C ASP A 24 20.12 -0.09 -1.39
N PHE A 25 19.13 0.06 -2.26
CA PHE A 25 18.76 -0.93 -3.27
C PHE A 25 18.53 -0.27 -4.63
N ALA A 26 18.92 -0.95 -5.71
CA ALA A 26 18.55 -0.56 -7.05
C ALA A 26 17.05 -0.83 -7.33
N MET A 27 16.52 -1.92 -6.78
CA MET A 27 15.11 -2.30 -6.79
C MET A 27 14.73 -2.92 -5.45
N GLN A 28 13.47 -2.81 -5.07
CA GLN A 28 12.93 -3.47 -3.90
C GLN A 28 11.58 -4.11 -4.22
N LEU A 29 11.30 -5.23 -3.58
CA LEU A 29 9.97 -5.83 -3.55
C LEU A 29 9.32 -5.46 -2.22
N GLY A 30 8.13 -4.91 -2.26
CA GLY A 30 7.35 -4.54 -1.09
C GLY A 30 5.89 -4.93 -1.25
N ALA A 31 5.16 -4.85 -0.15
CA ALA A 31 3.71 -5.01 -0.13
C ALA A 31 3.07 -3.86 0.64
N TRP A 32 1.85 -3.58 0.33
CA TRP A 32 1.02 -2.61 1.04
C TRP A 32 -0.40 -3.11 1.20
N GLY A 33 -0.92 -3.10 2.41
CA GLY A 33 -2.32 -3.35 2.72
C GLY A 33 -3.02 -2.05 3.12
N SER A 34 -4.19 -1.77 2.57
CA SER A 34 -4.99 -0.63 3.00
C SER A 34 -5.78 -0.98 4.26
N SER A 35 -5.60 -0.22 5.33
CA SER A 35 -6.38 -0.39 6.56
C SER A 35 -7.80 0.17 6.47
N THR A 36 -8.07 1.01 5.48
CA THR A 36 -9.36 1.68 5.28
C THR A 36 -10.17 1.06 4.14
N GLY A 37 -9.55 0.23 3.29
CA GLY A 37 -10.15 -0.27 2.06
C GLY A 37 -10.28 0.78 0.95
N GLU A 38 -9.77 2.00 1.17
CA GLU A 38 -9.84 3.12 0.25
C GLU A 38 -8.47 3.40 -0.37
N ALA A 39 -8.44 3.83 -1.63
CA ALA A 39 -7.20 4.12 -2.36
C ALA A 39 -6.41 5.29 -1.77
N SER A 40 -7.07 6.23 -1.08
CA SER A 40 -6.41 7.39 -0.46
C SER A 40 -5.29 7.00 0.50
N ASN A 41 -5.45 5.93 1.26
CA ASN A 41 -4.44 5.44 2.19
C ASN A 41 -3.15 5.03 1.46
N TYR A 42 -3.28 4.29 0.37
CA TYR A 42 -2.15 3.89 -0.47
C TYR A 42 -1.51 5.11 -1.16
N LEU A 43 -2.32 5.94 -1.81
CA LEU A 43 -1.83 7.12 -2.51
C LEU A 43 -1.08 8.07 -1.57
N LEU A 44 -1.65 8.37 -0.39
CA LEU A 44 -1.04 9.24 0.60
C LEU A 44 0.29 8.71 1.13
N SER A 45 0.35 7.42 1.39
CA SER A 45 1.51 6.82 2.09
C SER A 45 2.63 6.43 1.15
N ILE A 46 2.30 5.90 -0.05
CA ILE A 46 3.25 5.23 -0.93
C ILE A 46 3.56 6.05 -2.18
N VAL A 47 2.57 6.81 -2.68
CA VAL A 47 2.67 7.46 -3.99
C VAL A 47 2.95 8.96 -3.88
N ALA A 48 2.29 9.64 -2.94
CA ALA A 48 2.43 11.08 -2.74
C ALA A 48 3.88 11.52 -2.59
N THR A 49 4.18 12.72 -3.01
CA THR A 49 5.48 13.34 -2.77
C THR A 49 5.84 13.28 -1.29
N TYR A 50 7.07 12.84 -1.00
CA TYR A 50 7.55 12.79 0.38
C TYR A 50 7.63 14.19 0.96
N ASP A 51 6.83 14.47 1.98
CA ASP A 51 6.85 15.71 2.75
C ASP A 51 6.63 15.41 4.23
N ARG A 52 7.68 15.63 5.02
CA ARG A 52 7.66 15.40 6.47
C ARG A 52 6.68 16.33 7.20
N ALA A 53 6.53 17.55 6.73
CA ALA A 53 5.67 18.55 7.38
C ALA A 53 4.19 18.24 7.13
N ARG A 54 3.87 17.72 5.94
CA ARG A 54 2.52 17.30 5.55
C ARG A 54 2.20 15.85 5.91
N LEU A 55 3.19 15.10 6.38
CA LEU A 55 3.08 13.66 6.67
C LEU A 55 2.67 12.83 5.44
N THR A 56 3.09 13.23 4.24
CA THR A 56 2.83 12.52 3.00
C THR A 56 4.03 11.70 2.55
N GLY A 57 3.80 10.64 1.77
CA GLY A 57 4.84 9.88 1.10
C GLY A 57 5.83 9.19 2.03
N ALA A 58 5.46 8.89 3.28
CA ALA A 58 6.37 8.25 4.24
C ALA A 58 6.88 6.88 3.77
N GLY A 59 6.08 6.17 2.98
CA GLY A 59 6.43 4.90 2.34
C GLY A 59 6.91 5.04 0.88
N ASN A 60 6.98 6.24 0.34
CA ASN A 60 7.48 6.51 -1.01
C ASN A 60 9.01 6.42 -1.03
N MET A 61 9.53 5.19 -1.13
CA MET A 61 10.97 4.94 -1.11
C MET A 61 11.64 5.20 -2.46
N SER A 62 10.87 5.28 -3.55
CA SER A 62 11.38 5.68 -4.87
C SER A 62 11.68 7.16 -4.96
N ARG A 63 11.15 7.96 -4.04
CA ARG A 63 11.18 9.43 -4.08
C ARG A 63 10.57 10.01 -5.35
N HIS A 64 9.69 9.25 -6.00
CA HIS A 64 8.86 9.78 -7.07
C HIS A 64 8.06 10.99 -6.55
N SER A 65 7.97 12.02 -7.37
CA SER A 65 7.24 13.23 -7.02
C SER A 65 6.44 13.69 -8.22
N ASP A 66 5.13 13.76 -8.03
CA ASP A 66 4.21 14.21 -9.07
C ASP A 66 3.15 15.12 -8.45
N PRO A 67 3.22 16.44 -8.74
CA PRO A 67 2.27 17.42 -8.21
C PRO A 67 0.81 17.12 -8.54
N ARG A 68 0.55 16.44 -9.66
CA ARG A 68 -0.81 16.07 -10.06
C ARG A 68 -1.40 14.99 -9.15
N VAL A 69 -0.59 14.04 -8.74
CA VAL A 69 -1.02 13.04 -7.72
C VAL A 69 -1.31 13.74 -6.40
N ASP A 70 -0.44 14.65 -5.98
CA ASP A 70 -0.63 15.41 -4.74
C ASP A 70 -1.91 16.25 -4.80
N GLU A 71 -2.24 16.85 -5.95
CA GLU A 71 -3.49 17.59 -6.16
C GLU A 71 -4.74 16.69 -6.03
N PHE A 72 -4.73 15.48 -6.61
CA PHE A 72 -5.82 14.54 -6.44
C PHE A 72 -6.08 14.23 -4.96
N LEU A 73 -5.03 14.05 -4.17
CA LEU A 73 -5.16 13.80 -2.73
C LEU A 73 -5.76 14.99 -1.98
N VAL A 74 -5.30 16.19 -2.27
CA VAL A 74 -5.86 17.42 -1.66
C VAL A 74 -7.36 17.53 -2.00
N ARG A 75 -7.72 17.30 -3.26
CA ARG A 75 -9.13 17.36 -3.70
C ARG A 75 -9.97 16.28 -3.02
N SER A 76 -9.50 15.03 -2.98
CA SER A 76 -10.27 13.93 -2.38
C SER A 76 -10.52 14.16 -0.89
N ASN A 77 -9.55 14.74 -0.17
CA ASN A 77 -9.70 15.05 1.26
C ASN A 77 -10.72 16.15 1.56
N ALA A 78 -11.03 17.00 0.59
CA ALA A 78 -12.03 18.06 0.73
C ALA A 78 -13.46 17.57 0.42
N ILE A 79 -13.63 16.37 -0.11
CA ILE A 79 -14.93 15.83 -0.53
C ILE A 79 -15.48 14.93 0.59
N MET A 80 -16.65 15.27 1.14
CA MET A 80 -17.33 14.49 2.16
C MET A 80 -18.25 13.41 1.57
N ASP A 81 -18.77 13.65 0.37
CA ASP A 81 -19.58 12.66 -0.34
C ASP A 81 -18.72 11.48 -0.80
N ALA A 82 -19.12 10.27 -0.42
CA ALA A 82 -18.31 9.07 -0.64
C ALA A 82 -18.17 8.72 -2.13
N GLU A 83 -19.23 8.88 -2.92
CA GLU A 83 -19.23 8.54 -4.34
C GLU A 83 -18.38 9.54 -5.14
N ALA A 84 -18.54 10.82 -4.88
CA ALA A 84 -17.76 11.87 -5.50
C ALA A 84 -16.27 11.74 -5.15
N ARG A 85 -15.94 11.38 -3.89
CA ARG A 85 -14.57 11.15 -3.45
C ARG A 85 -13.97 9.92 -4.12
N GLU A 86 -14.72 8.82 -4.23
CA GLU A 86 -14.28 7.62 -4.93
C GLU A 86 -13.97 7.91 -6.40
N ALA A 87 -14.78 8.72 -7.07
CA ALA A 87 -14.52 9.11 -8.46
C ALA A 87 -13.15 9.80 -8.61
N VAL A 88 -12.84 10.76 -7.75
CA VAL A 88 -11.53 11.46 -7.75
C VAL A 88 -10.38 10.50 -7.47
N LEU A 89 -10.55 9.57 -6.52
CA LEU A 89 -9.53 8.57 -6.20
C LEU A 89 -9.33 7.56 -7.33
N ARG A 90 -10.37 7.20 -8.05
CA ARG A 90 -10.29 6.34 -9.25
C ARG A 90 -9.49 7.01 -10.36
N ASP A 91 -9.75 8.29 -10.62
CA ASP A 91 -8.97 9.07 -11.58
C ASP A 91 -7.49 9.18 -11.17
N ALA A 92 -7.22 9.37 -9.88
CA ALA A 92 -5.87 9.40 -9.34
C ALA A 92 -5.13 8.07 -9.56
N VAL A 93 -5.79 6.94 -9.29
CA VAL A 93 -5.22 5.60 -9.48
C VAL A 93 -4.96 5.32 -10.97
N ALA A 94 -5.90 5.68 -11.85
CA ALA A 94 -5.74 5.53 -13.30
C ALA A 94 -4.54 6.34 -13.81
N TYR A 95 -4.47 7.61 -13.43
CA TYR A 95 -3.35 8.47 -13.78
C TYR A 95 -2.01 7.93 -13.29
N TYR A 96 -1.93 7.55 -12.01
CA TYR A 96 -0.74 6.97 -11.40
C TYR A 96 -0.30 5.67 -12.10
N ALA A 97 -1.24 4.81 -12.45
CA ALA A 97 -0.94 3.56 -13.15
C ALA A 97 -0.29 3.80 -14.53
N ASP A 98 -0.73 4.82 -15.24
CA ASP A 98 -0.15 5.20 -16.54
C ASP A 98 1.28 5.73 -16.44
N GLN A 99 1.66 6.33 -15.32
CA GLN A 99 3.02 6.84 -15.09
C GLN A 99 4.02 5.75 -14.68
N ILE A 100 3.54 4.59 -14.24
CA ILE A 100 4.33 3.40 -13.83
C ILE A 100 5.48 3.77 -12.86
N PRO A 101 5.28 4.57 -11.81
CA PRO A 101 6.33 4.84 -10.84
C PRO A 101 6.66 3.63 -9.96
N MET A 102 5.78 2.63 -9.95
CA MET A 102 5.98 1.31 -9.35
C MET A 102 5.35 0.23 -10.24
N ILE A 103 6.03 -0.91 -10.31
CA ILE A 103 5.51 -2.07 -11.04
C ILE A 103 4.63 -2.88 -10.07
N GLN A 104 3.33 -2.85 -10.30
CA GLN A 104 2.39 -3.67 -9.55
C GLN A 104 2.40 -5.10 -10.09
N LEU A 105 2.70 -6.06 -9.23
CA LEU A 105 2.88 -7.45 -9.64
C LEU A 105 1.66 -8.31 -9.36
N VAL A 106 1.13 -8.25 -8.15
CA VAL A 106 0.04 -9.13 -7.67
C VAL A 106 -0.82 -8.41 -6.62
N GLN A 107 -2.06 -8.83 -6.53
CA GLN A 107 -2.90 -8.56 -5.37
C GLN A 107 -2.88 -9.80 -4.47
N TYR A 108 -2.61 -9.61 -3.18
CA TYR A 108 -2.60 -10.71 -2.22
C TYR A 108 -4.00 -11.22 -1.95
N VAL A 109 -4.08 -12.53 -1.80
CA VAL A 109 -5.22 -13.20 -1.17
C VAL A 109 -4.75 -13.69 0.19
N ASN A 110 -5.32 -13.12 1.25
CA ASN A 110 -4.98 -13.53 2.60
C ASN A 110 -5.69 -14.82 2.97
N THR A 111 -4.98 -15.71 3.64
CA THR A 111 -5.49 -16.97 4.12
C THR A 111 -5.27 -17.07 5.63
N TRP A 112 -6.28 -17.60 6.33
CA TRP A 112 -6.20 -17.85 7.76
C TRP A 112 -6.37 -19.34 8.03
N ALA A 113 -5.61 -19.85 8.98
CA ALA A 113 -5.76 -21.20 9.49
C ALA A 113 -6.12 -21.15 10.99
N HIS A 114 -7.04 -21.97 11.40
CA HIS A 114 -7.45 -22.07 12.80
C HIS A 114 -7.62 -23.53 13.20
N ARG A 115 -7.63 -23.79 14.49
CA ARG A 115 -7.87 -25.12 15.06
C ARG A 115 -9.29 -25.57 14.70
N ARG A 116 -9.46 -26.89 14.46
CA ARG A 116 -10.78 -27.48 14.25
C ARG A 116 -11.71 -27.13 15.44
N GLY A 117 -12.95 -26.79 15.14
CA GLY A 117 -13.94 -26.35 16.14
C GLY A 117 -13.91 -24.85 16.45
N LEU A 118 -13.06 -24.10 15.75
CA LEU A 118 -13.10 -22.63 15.80
C LEU A 118 -13.48 -22.07 14.42
N THR A 119 -13.97 -20.86 14.39
CA THR A 119 -14.15 -20.05 13.21
C THR A 119 -13.61 -18.65 13.47
N HIS A 120 -13.23 -17.94 12.41
CA HIS A 120 -12.70 -16.59 12.47
C HIS A 120 -13.29 -15.78 11.31
N ASP A 121 -13.67 -14.54 11.60
CA ASP A 121 -14.15 -13.61 10.58
C ASP A 121 -12.95 -12.90 9.93
N PRO A 122 -12.63 -13.19 8.65
CA PRO A 122 -11.54 -12.52 7.93
C PRO A 122 -11.78 -11.01 7.84
N ARG A 123 -10.72 -10.23 8.03
CA ARG A 123 -10.79 -8.77 8.00
C ARG A 123 -10.00 -8.20 6.83
N MET A 124 -10.53 -7.12 6.24
CA MET A 124 -9.87 -6.39 5.15
C MET A 124 -8.55 -5.73 5.60
N ASP A 125 -8.45 -5.37 6.88
CA ASP A 125 -7.24 -4.78 7.46
C ASP A 125 -6.15 -5.81 7.82
N GLU A 126 -6.34 -7.07 7.42
CA GLU A 126 -5.41 -8.20 7.61
C GLU A 126 -5.14 -8.58 9.07
N ARG A 127 -5.83 -7.96 10.01
CA ARG A 127 -5.64 -8.22 11.44
C ARG A 127 -6.45 -9.40 11.90
N THR A 128 -5.83 -10.24 12.73
CA THR A 128 -6.52 -11.26 13.51
C THR A 128 -6.74 -10.74 14.92
N ILE A 129 -7.99 -10.55 15.30
CA ILE A 129 -8.36 -10.09 16.64
C ILE A 129 -9.11 -11.22 17.38
N ALA A 130 -8.79 -11.39 18.67
CA ALA A 130 -9.36 -12.48 19.46
C ALA A 130 -10.90 -12.47 19.50
N MET A 131 -11.53 -11.29 19.51
CA MET A 131 -12.98 -11.14 19.52
C MET A 131 -13.67 -11.64 18.24
N GLY A 132 -12.92 -11.80 17.13
CA GLY A 132 -13.41 -12.40 15.89
C GLY A 132 -13.36 -13.93 15.86
N VAL A 133 -12.76 -14.55 16.88
CA VAL A 133 -12.65 -16.02 16.98
C VAL A 133 -13.81 -16.55 17.81
N ARG A 134 -14.53 -17.55 17.28
CA ARG A 134 -15.72 -18.15 17.90
C ARG A 134 -15.69 -19.67 17.76
N PRO A 135 -16.40 -20.42 18.63
CA PRO A 135 -16.67 -21.83 18.38
C PRO A 135 -17.40 -22.01 17.04
N ALA A 136 -16.96 -22.96 16.23
CA ALA A 136 -17.71 -23.39 15.06
C ALA A 136 -19.02 -24.04 15.51
N ARG A 137 -20.12 -23.72 14.82
CA ARG A 137 -21.42 -24.35 15.06
C ARG A 137 -21.48 -25.71 14.39
#